data_870c61d606275bb34d25d27742d0eb43
#
_entry.id   870c61d606275bb34d25d27742d0eb43
#
_cell.length_a   1.000
_cell.length_b   1.000
_cell.length_c   1.000
_cell.angle_alpha   90.00
_cell.angle_beta   90.00
_cell.angle_gamma   90.00
#
_symmetry.space_group_name_H-M   'P 1'
#
loop_
_entity.id
_entity.type
_entity.pdbx_description
1 polymer ?
#
loop_
_entity_poly.entity_id
_entity_poly.type
_entity_poly.pdbx_seq_one_letter_code
_entity_poly.pdbx_strand_id
1 'polypeptide(L)'
;MPNRTIYIADADLPIFEKAQKLTGDNLSAAIAQALRCFVEKEEARHSGFEEITVKVGKGRPYLTKQFRGRLLAKRRIRVQNTIRLLTLVVYQTAKGRFAVYTKNTTDWSDWSKSSKWSRKSASGTDWNWDWDVDWSNYDWSSSFEVDELRLDVYDTQDDLKDHIPEELYESIVRCNNGEDVEILDI
;
A
#
# COMPACT_ATOMS: atom_id res chain seq x y z
N MET A 1 -21.71 -19.31 35.45
CA MET A 1 -20.73 -18.54 34.65
C MET A 1 -19.49 -18.30 35.48
N PRO A 2 -18.29 -18.51 35.00
CA PRO A 2 -17.09 -18.20 35.81
C PRO A 2 -16.96 -16.69 35.97
N ASN A 3 -16.86 -16.25 37.21
CA ASN A 3 -16.58 -14.85 37.54
C ASN A 3 -15.05 -14.64 37.54
N ARG A 4 -14.57 -13.58 36.88
CA ARG A 4 -13.18 -13.12 36.94
C ARG A 4 -13.14 -11.70 37.50
N THR A 5 -12.26 -11.46 38.45
CA THR A 5 -12.05 -10.14 39.05
C THR A 5 -10.88 -9.48 38.36
N ILE A 6 -11.04 -8.21 37.94
CA ILE A 6 -10.01 -7.38 37.31
C ILE A 6 -9.71 -6.26 38.33
N TYR A 7 -8.44 -6.08 38.67
CA TYR A 7 -7.98 -4.94 39.45
C TYR A 7 -7.62 -3.81 38.50
N ILE A 8 -8.15 -2.63 38.74
CA ILE A 8 -7.94 -1.45 37.90
C ILE A 8 -7.08 -0.47 38.71
N ALA A 9 -5.99 0.01 38.12
CA ALA A 9 -5.17 1.04 38.71
C ALA A 9 -5.92 2.39 38.70
N ASP A 10 -5.70 3.25 39.72
CA ASP A 10 -6.39 4.54 39.82
C ASP A 10 -6.16 5.41 38.57
N ALA A 11 -4.99 5.30 37.93
CA ALA A 11 -4.67 6.03 36.71
C ALA A 11 -5.55 5.61 35.50
N ASP A 12 -6.09 4.38 35.50
CA ASP A 12 -6.88 3.81 34.42
C ASP A 12 -8.40 3.99 34.62
N LEU A 13 -8.85 4.37 35.84
CA LEU A 13 -10.26 4.58 36.17
C LEU A 13 -10.99 5.48 35.14
N PRO A 14 -10.42 6.62 34.68
CA PRO A 14 -11.10 7.50 33.74
C PRO A 14 -11.41 6.84 32.38
N ILE A 15 -10.55 5.90 31.91
CA ILE A 15 -10.78 5.20 30.62
C ILE A 15 -11.91 4.18 30.79
N PHE A 16 -12.00 3.50 31.94
CA PHE A 16 -13.08 2.55 32.22
C PHE A 16 -14.44 3.25 32.34
N GLU A 17 -14.52 4.40 33.03
CA GLU A 17 -15.73 5.22 33.10
C GLU A 17 -16.19 5.70 31.72
N LYS A 18 -15.24 6.14 30.89
CA LYS A 18 -15.54 6.57 29.53
C LYS A 18 -16.04 5.41 28.67
N ALA A 19 -15.43 4.24 28.78
CA ALA A 19 -15.85 3.04 28.07
C ALA A 19 -17.25 2.59 28.49
N GLN A 20 -17.55 2.64 29.79
CA GLN A 20 -18.88 2.33 30.35
C GLN A 20 -19.95 3.24 29.75
N LYS A 21 -19.72 4.55 29.71
CA LYS A 21 -20.67 5.52 29.13
C LYS A 21 -20.92 5.27 27.63
N LEU A 22 -19.88 4.88 26.87
CA LEU A 22 -20.00 4.61 25.45
C LEU A 22 -20.76 3.31 25.15
N THR A 23 -20.80 2.36 26.08
CA THR A 23 -21.43 1.04 25.92
C THR A 23 -22.77 0.92 26.66
N GLY A 24 -23.40 2.03 27.06
CA GLY A 24 -24.69 2.02 27.74
C GLY A 24 -24.62 1.41 29.13
N ASP A 25 -23.61 1.79 29.91
CA ASP A 25 -23.34 1.38 31.29
C ASP A 25 -23.01 -0.12 31.50
N ASN A 26 -22.74 -0.85 30.43
CA ASN A 26 -22.33 -2.25 30.51
C ASN A 26 -20.80 -2.42 30.38
N LEU A 27 -20.08 -2.27 31.47
CA LEU A 27 -18.61 -2.39 31.50
C LEU A 27 -18.12 -3.77 31.08
N SER A 28 -18.82 -4.86 31.44
CA SER A 28 -18.43 -6.21 31.01
C SER A 28 -18.51 -6.40 29.52
N ALA A 29 -19.51 -5.82 28.87
CA ALA A 29 -19.63 -5.84 27.40
C ALA A 29 -18.52 -5.01 26.74
N ALA A 30 -18.19 -3.83 27.30
CA ALA A 30 -17.09 -2.99 26.84
C ALA A 30 -15.75 -3.74 26.86
N ILE A 31 -15.44 -4.38 28.00
CA ILE A 31 -14.20 -5.16 28.18
C ILE A 31 -14.17 -6.34 27.20
N ALA A 32 -15.27 -7.09 27.08
CA ALA A 32 -15.33 -8.25 26.18
C ALA A 32 -15.13 -7.83 24.72
N GLN A 33 -15.72 -6.72 24.29
CA GLN A 33 -15.54 -6.16 22.95
C GLN A 33 -14.12 -5.67 22.72
N ALA A 34 -13.53 -4.96 23.68
CA ALA A 34 -12.15 -4.51 23.60
C ALA A 34 -11.17 -5.68 23.49
N LEU A 35 -11.36 -6.73 24.27
CA LEU A 35 -10.53 -7.93 24.22
C LEU A 35 -10.67 -8.68 22.89
N ARG A 36 -11.88 -8.81 22.33
CA ARG A 36 -12.06 -9.39 21.00
C ARG A 36 -11.31 -8.62 19.94
N CYS A 37 -11.49 -7.30 19.89
CA CYS A 37 -10.76 -6.45 18.95
C CYS A 37 -9.24 -6.55 19.12
N PHE A 38 -8.75 -6.65 20.36
CA PHE A 38 -7.32 -6.79 20.64
C PHE A 38 -6.80 -8.13 20.15
N VAL A 39 -7.47 -9.25 20.47
CA VAL A 39 -7.09 -10.60 20.04
C VAL A 39 -7.08 -10.68 18.51
N GLU A 40 -8.16 -10.26 17.84
CA GLU A 40 -8.23 -10.24 16.38
C GLU A 40 -7.09 -9.41 15.74
N LYS A 41 -6.73 -8.30 16.38
CA LYS A 41 -5.64 -7.44 15.90
C LYS A 41 -4.27 -8.11 16.07
N GLU A 42 -4.02 -8.73 17.22
CA GLU A 42 -2.75 -9.42 17.48
C GLU A 42 -2.61 -10.71 16.66
N GLU A 43 -3.68 -11.49 16.51
CA GLU A 43 -3.68 -12.66 15.63
C GLU A 43 -3.39 -12.28 14.17
N ALA A 44 -4.02 -11.22 13.67
CA ALA A 44 -3.74 -10.69 12.33
C ALA A 44 -2.27 -10.26 12.20
N ARG A 45 -1.72 -9.58 13.22
CA ARG A 45 -0.32 -9.15 13.25
C ARG A 45 0.65 -10.33 13.26
N HIS A 46 0.39 -11.36 14.07
CA HIS A 46 1.19 -12.59 14.11
C HIS A 46 1.13 -13.34 12.77
N SER A 47 0.04 -13.23 12.03
CA SER A 47 -0.12 -13.78 10.69
C SER A 47 0.46 -12.89 9.58
N GLY A 48 1.20 -11.83 9.94
CA GLY A 48 1.83 -10.89 8.99
C GLY A 48 0.85 -9.92 8.33
N PHE A 49 -0.38 -9.77 8.83
CA PHE A 49 -1.33 -8.78 8.34
C PHE A 49 -1.17 -7.47 9.07
N GLU A 50 -0.97 -6.40 8.30
CA GLU A 50 -0.82 -5.02 8.79
C GLU A 50 -2.03 -4.18 8.37
N GLU A 51 -2.20 -3.03 9.02
CA GLU A 51 -3.17 -2.04 8.63
C GLU A 51 -2.64 -1.21 7.46
N ILE A 52 -3.25 -1.38 6.29
CA ILE A 52 -2.86 -0.75 5.04
C ILE A 52 -3.79 0.40 4.73
N THR A 53 -3.23 1.58 4.53
CA THR A 53 -3.95 2.78 4.13
C THR A 53 -3.56 3.16 2.72
N VAL A 54 -4.54 3.25 1.81
CA VAL A 54 -4.33 3.63 0.41
C VAL A 54 -5.23 4.80 0.03
N LYS A 55 -4.73 5.63 -0.89
CA LYS A 55 -5.52 6.70 -1.50
C LYS A 55 -6.09 6.21 -2.82
N VAL A 56 -7.34 6.51 -3.11
CA VAL A 56 -8.02 6.14 -4.36
C VAL A 56 -8.71 7.36 -4.98
N GLY A 57 -8.75 7.40 -6.30
CA GLY A 57 -9.39 8.48 -7.07
C GLY A 57 -8.57 8.89 -8.27
N LYS A 58 -9.16 9.71 -9.12
CA LYS A 58 -8.53 10.36 -10.26
C LYS A 58 -8.38 11.84 -9.95
N GLY A 59 -7.14 12.29 -9.80
CA GLY A 59 -6.86 13.66 -9.35
C GLY A 59 -7.21 13.92 -7.88
N ARG A 60 -7.02 15.17 -7.45
CA ARG A 60 -7.36 15.61 -6.09
C ARG A 60 -8.79 16.14 -6.02
N PRO A 61 -9.54 15.92 -4.92
CA PRO A 61 -9.14 15.23 -3.69
C PRO A 61 -9.22 13.69 -3.83
N TYR A 62 -8.31 12.98 -3.14
CA TYR A 62 -8.33 11.52 -3.05
C TYR A 62 -9.17 11.06 -1.87
N LEU A 63 -9.84 9.90 -2.03
CA LEU A 63 -10.47 9.17 -0.93
C LEU A 63 -9.44 8.25 -0.27
N THR A 64 -9.47 8.18 1.05
CA THR A 64 -8.62 7.25 1.81
C THR A 64 -9.40 5.98 2.11
N LYS A 65 -8.84 4.83 1.75
CA LYS A 65 -9.38 3.51 2.11
C LYS A 65 -8.40 2.78 3.00
N GLN A 66 -8.93 2.04 3.97
CA GLN A 66 -8.15 1.34 4.98
C GLN A 66 -8.61 -0.11 5.08
N PHE A 67 -7.67 -1.04 5.15
CA PHE A 67 -7.97 -2.46 5.29
C PHE A 67 -6.77 -3.19 5.95
N ARG A 68 -7.03 -4.37 6.50
CA ARG A 68 -5.96 -5.26 6.99
C ARG A 68 -5.53 -6.20 5.88
N GLY A 69 -4.22 -6.21 5.59
CA GLY A 69 -3.66 -7.02 4.52
C GLY A 69 -2.17 -7.26 4.69
N ARG A 70 -1.64 -8.27 4.01
CA ARG A 70 -0.21 -8.49 3.83
C ARG A 70 0.18 -8.26 2.38
N LEU A 71 1.33 -7.69 2.15
CA LEU A 71 1.86 -7.51 0.81
C LEU A 71 2.25 -8.87 0.23
N LEU A 72 1.74 -9.22 -0.96
CA LEU A 72 2.12 -10.41 -1.70
C LEU A 72 3.16 -10.09 -2.77
N ALA A 73 2.87 -9.09 -3.61
CA ALA A 73 3.75 -8.74 -4.70
C ALA A 73 3.62 -7.26 -5.08
N LYS A 74 4.70 -6.71 -5.67
CA LYS A 74 4.73 -5.34 -6.17
C LYS A 74 5.51 -5.29 -7.46
N ARG A 75 4.95 -4.64 -8.49
CA ARG A 75 5.61 -4.42 -9.76
C ARG A 75 5.48 -2.97 -10.19
N ARG A 76 6.53 -2.47 -10.82
CA ARG A 76 6.54 -1.16 -11.49
C ARG A 76 6.79 -1.38 -12.97
N ILE A 77 5.94 -0.80 -13.79
CA ILE A 77 6.00 -0.92 -15.25
C ILE A 77 6.03 0.51 -15.79
N ARG A 78 7.08 0.84 -16.52
CA ARG A 78 7.13 2.09 -17.27
C ARG A 78 6.37 1.89 -18.57
N VAL A 79 5.41 2.74 -18.86
CA VAL A 79 4.67 2.71 -20.12
C VAL A 79 5.57 3.26 -21.21
N GLN A 80 5.83 2.45 -22.24
CA GLN A 80 6.73 2.83 -23.33
C GLN A 80 6.28 4.13 -24.00
N ASN A 81 7.25 4.96 -24.37
CA ASN A 81 7.05 6.26 -25.03
C ASN A 81 6.21 7.26 -24.24
N THR A 82 6.08 7.08 -22.95
CA THR A 82 5.37 8.01 -22.06
C THR A 82 6.17 8.27 -20.78
N ILE A 83 5.83 9.34 -20.06
CA ILE A 83 6.35 9.61 -18.72
C ILE A 83 5.45 8.99 -17.63
N ARG A 84 4.69 7.95 -17.96
CA ARG A 84 3.78 7.28 -17.02
C ARG A 84 4.43 6.06 -16.39
N LEU A 85 4.23 5.94 -15.09
CA LEU A 85 4.65 4.80 -14.29
C LEU A 85 3.42 4.10 -13.73
N LEU A 86 3.19 2.88 -14.18
CA LEU A 86 2.18 1.99 -13.62
C LEU A 86 2.80 1.18 -12.48
N THR A 87 2.28 1.34 -11.28
CA THR A 87 2.68 0.53 -10.13
C THR A 87 1.50 -0.33 -9.71
N LEU A 88 1.69 -1.64 -9.73
CA LEU A 88 0.75 -2.64 -9.24
C LEU A 88 1.25 -3.17 -7.90
N VAL A 89 0.38 -3.17 -6.91
CA VAL A 89 0.66 -3.71 -5.57
C VAL A 89 -0.48 -4.63 -5.19
N VAL A 90 -0.15 -5.90 -4.96
CA VAL A 90 -1.14 -6.92 -4.61
C VAL A 90 -1.02 -7.28 -3.14
N TYR A 91 -2.13 -7.25 -2.47
CA TYR A 91 -2.26 -7.58 -1.05
C TYR A 91 -3.24 -8.74 -0.88
N GLN A 92 -2.96 -9.62 0.08
CA GLN A 92 -3.97 -10.51 0.63
C GLN A 92 -4.62 -9.82 1.83
N THR A 93 -5.94 -9.76 1.85
CA THR A 93 -6.67 -9.19 2.99
C THR A 93 -6.84 -10.22 4.11
N ALA A 94 -7.05 -9.76 5.35
CA ALA A 94 -7.31 -10.64 6.49
C ALA A 94 -8.60 -11.48 6.33
N LYS A 95 -9.46 -11.14 5.37
CA LYS A 95 -10.67 -11.91 5.00
C LYS A 95 -10.42 -12.93 3.89
N GLY A 96 -9.16 -13.17 3.51
CA GLY A 96 -8.79 -14.11 2.47
C GLY A 96 -8.98 -13.61 1.03
N ARG A 97 -9.41 -12.35 0.83
CA ARG A 97 -9.56 -11.72 -0.49
C ARG A 97 -8.26 -11.12 -0.98
N PHE A 98 -8.20 -10.79 -2.26
CA PHE A 98 -7.06 -10.13 -2.88
C PHE A 98 -7.40 -8.69 -3.22
N ALA A 99 -6.53 -7.76 -2.86
CA ALA A 99 -6.69 -6.34 -3.16
C ALA A 99 -5.55 -5.90 -4.08
N VAL A 100 -5.89 -5.43 -5.28
CA VAL A 100 -4.94 -4.90 -6.27
C VAL A 100 -4.99 -3.39 -6.22
N TYR A 101 -3.91 -2.78 -5.79
CA TYR A 101 -3.77 -1.34 -5.78
C TYR A 101 -2.95 -0.89 -6.98
N THR A 102 -3.59 -0.24 -7.90
CA THR A 102 -3.03 0.30 -9.14
C THR A 102 -2.75 1.79 -8.98
N LYS A 103 -1.50 2.20 -9.21
CA LYS A 103 -1.10 3.60 -9.28
C LYS A 103 -0.63 3.91 -10.69
N ASN A 104 -1.32 4.77 -11.38
CA ASN A 104 -0.89 5.32 -12.65
C ASN A 104 -0.49 6.77 -12.40
N THR A 105 0.81 7.02 -12.33
CA THR A 105 1.37 8.33 -11.93
C THR A 105 2.41 8.79 -12.93
N THR A 106 2.66 10.09 -12.97
CA THR A 106 3.73 10.66 -13.79
C THR A 106 5.10 10.33 -13.17
N ASP A 107 6.03 9.81 -13.97
CA ASP A 107 7.40 9.51 -13.57
C ASP A 107 8.35 10.66 -13.95
N TRP A 108 8.68 11.48 -12.98
CA TRP A 108 9.63 12.58 -13.15
C TRP A 108 11.08 12.16 -12.92
N SER A 109 11.39 10.89 -12.73
CA SER A 109 12.74 10.43 -12.36
C SER A 109 13.76 10.63 -13.48
N ASP A 110 13.34 10.59 -14.74
CA ASP A 110 14.22 10.82 -15.88
C ASP A 110 14.46 12.31 -16.11
N TRP A 111 13.48 13.17 -15.76
CA TRP A 111 13.67 14.62 -15.80
C TRP A 111 14.81 15.06 -14.88
N SER A 112 14.91 14.48 -13.69
CA SER A 112 15.98 14.79 -12.74
C SER A 112 17.35 14.24 -13.17
N LYS A 113 17.37 13.18 -13.98
CA LYS A 113 18.61 12.59 -14.51
C LYS A 113 19.09 13.29 -15.77
N SER A 114 18.18 13.76 -16.61
CA SER A 114 18.51 14.55 -17.80
C SER A 114 18.94 15.97 -17.44
N SER A 115 18.43 16.52 -16.34
CA SER A 115 18.97 17.73 -15.74
C SER A 115 20.22 17.38 -14.92
N LYS A 116 21.27 16.88 -15.57
CA LYS A 116 22.64 17.05 -15.09
C LYS A 116 22.92 18.56 -15.09
N TRP A 117 22.38 19.26 -14.11
CA TRP A 117 22.95 20.51 -13.66
C TRP A 117 24.32 20.16 -13.07
N SER A 118 25.26 19.85 -13.96
CA SER A 118 26.66 19.93 -13.63
C SER A 118 26.90 21.38 -13.27
N ARG A 119 26.82 21.71 -11.98
CA ARG A 119 27.50 22.86 -11.43
C ARG A 119 29.00 22.62 -11.62
N LYS A 120 29.49 22.70 -12.83
CA LYS A 120 30.87 23.07 -13.06
C LYS A 120 30.95 24.55 -12.87
N SER A 121 31.48 24.88 -11.70
CA SER A 121 31.99 26.16 -11.29
C SER A 121 32.68 26.92 -12.41
N ALA A 122 32.29 28.19 -12.50
CA ALA A 122 33.11 29.34 -12.85
C ALA A 122 34.28 29.13 -13.81
N SER A 123 34.02 29.39 -15.04
CA SER A 123 34.83 30.00 -16.11
C SER A 123 34.71 29.21 -17.42
N GLY A 124 33.97 29.73 -18.35
CA GLY A 124 33.95 29.21 -19.73
C GLY A 124 32.54 28.91 -20.20
N THR A 125 32.11 29.72 -21.10
CA THR A 125 30.92 29.62 -21.95
C THR A 125 30.90 28.35 -22.75
N ASP A 126 30.37 27.26 -22.17
CA ASP A 126 29.90 26.10 -22.92
C ASP A 126 28.57 25.63 -22.35
N TRP A 127 27.50 26.17 -22.94
CA TRP A 127 26.15 25.66 -22.79
C TRP A 127 25.99 24.44 -23.68
N ASN A 128 26.67 23.33 -23.33
CA ASN A 128 26.45 22.06 -23.98
C ASN A 128 25.21 21.44 -23.39
N TRP A 129 24.06 21.69 -24.03
CA TRP A 129 22.82 20.97 -23.81
C TRP A 129 23.00 19.58 -24.46
N ASP A 130 23.41 18.60 -23.63
CA ASP A 130 23.45 17.21 -24.07
C ASP A 130 22.02 16.71 -24.18
N TRP A 131 21.44 16.88 -25.37
CA TRP A 131 20.08 16.47 -25.75
C TRP A 131 20.07 15.05 -26.27
N ASP A 132 20.86 14.12 -25.69
CA ASP A 132 20.90 12.71 -26.10
C ASP A 132 19.63 11.94 -25.75
N VAL A 133 18.62 12.58 -25.21
CA VAL A 133 17.29 11.98 -25.04
C VAL A 133 16.44 12.38 -26.22
N ASP A 134 16.14 11.41 -27.08
CA ASP A 134 15.19 11.60 -28.18
C ASP A 134 13.78 11.79 -27.65
N TRP A 135 13.42 13.05 -27.45
CA TRP A 135 12.09 13.47 -26.97
C TRP A 135 11.03 13.44 -28.07
N SER A 136 11.40 13.23 -29.33
CA SER A 136 10.48 13.29 -30.48
C SER A 136 9.44 12.17 -30.47
N ASN A 137 9.77 11.04 -29.84
CA ASN A 137 8.90 9.88 -29.70
C ASN A 137 8.09 9.84 -28.37
N TYR A 138 8.23 10.86 -27.53
CA TYR A 138 7.48 10.92 -26.28
C TYR A 138 6.10 11.51 -26.48
N ASP A 139 5.08 10.79 -26.02
CA ASP A 139 3.71 11.29 -25.94
C ASP A 139 3.56 12.25 -24.76
N TRP A 140 3.78 13.54 -25.03
CA TRP A 140 3.64 14.60 -24.03
C TRP A 140 2.19 14.81 -23.58
N SER A 141 1.20 14.32 -24.32
CA SER A 141 -0.21 14.44 -23.92
C SER A 141 -0.46 13.69 -22.63
N SER A 142 0.25 12.59 -22.40
CA SER A 142 0.17 11.80 -21.18
C SER A 142 0.67 12.52 -19.92
N SER A 143 1.52 13.56 -20.07
CA SER A 143 2.02 14.33 -18.93
C SER A 143 0.96 15.22 -18.30
N PHE A 144 -0.07 15.56 -19.05
CA PHE A 144 -1.22 16.32 -18.55
C PHE A 144 -2.34 15.44 -18.01
N GLU A 145 -2.22 14.11 -18.15
CA GLU A 145 -3.15 13.20 -17.53
C GLU A 145 -3.03 13.23 -16.01
N VAL A 146 -4.17 13.26 -15.39
CA VAL A 146 -4.28 13.27 -13.93
C VAL A 146 -3.87 11.90 -13.37
N ASP A 147 -3.12 11.88 -12.28
CA ASP A 147 -2.78 10.64 -11.59
C ASP A 147 -4.04 9.87 -11.20
N GLU A 148 -4.04 8.58 -11.48
CA GLU A 148 -5.14 7.67 -11.17
C GLU A 148 -4.67 6.61 -10.17
N LEU A 149 -5.39 6.53 -9.06
CA LEU A 149 -5.15 5.60 -7.97
C LEU A 149 -6.40 4.74 -7.77
N ARG A 150 -6.29 3.45 -8.05
CA ARG A 150 -7.42 2.52 -8.05
C ARG A 150 -7.17 1.35 -7.11
N LEU A 151 -8.20 0.92 -6.40
CA LEU A 151 -8.18 -0.27 -5.55
C LEU A 151 -9.33 -1.19 -5.96
N ASP A 152 -8.99 -2.33 -6.51
CA ASP A 152 -9.90 -3.40 -6.90
C ASP A 152 -9.76 -4.56 -5.93
N VAL A 153 -10.87 -5.23 -5.62
CA VAL A 153 -10.89 -6.37 -4.69
C VAL A 153 -11.49 -7.57 -5.40
N TYR A 154 -10.78 -8.70 -5.34
CA TYR A 154 -11.12 -9.98 -5.94
C TYR A 154 -11.32 -11.01 -4.85
N ASP A 155 -12.30 -11.88 -5.03
CA ASP A 155 -12.64 -12.88 -4.02
C ASP A 155 -11.70 -14.08 -4.05
N THR A 156 -11.21 -14.45 -5.24
CA THR A 156 -10.33 -15.61 -5.43
C THR A 156 -9.01 -15.22 -6.10
N GLN A 157 -8.02 -16.12 -6.01
CA GLN A 157 -6.75 -15.95 -6.68
C GLN A 157 -6.90 -16.09 -8.21
N ASP A 158 -7.82 -16.92 -8.67
CA ASP A 158 -8.04 -17.13 -10.11
C ASP A 158 -8.60 -15.88 -10.77
N ASP A 159 -9.42 -15.10 -10.06
CA ASP A 159 -9.94 -13.83 -10.56
C ASP A 159 -8.83 -12.78 -10.80
N LEU A 160 -7.66 -12.96 -10.19
CA LEU A 160 -6.51 -12.06 -10.42
C LEU A 160 -5.87 -12.27 -11.79
N LYS A 161 -5.91 -13.50 -12.32
CA LYS A 161 -5.16 -13.90 -13.51
C LYS A 161 -5.45 -13.01 -14.72
N ASP A 162 -6.72 -12.62 -14.88
CA ASP A 162 -7.16 -11.80 -16.02
C ASP A 162 -6.91 -10.29 -15.82
N HIS A 163 -6.50 -9.88 -14.59
CA HIS A 163 -6.43 -8.46 -14.21
C HIS A 163 -5.03 -7.97 -13.87
N ILE A 164 -4.06 -8.89 -13.78
CA ILE A 164 -2.66 -8.56 -13.49
C ILE A 164 -1.74 -9.24 -14.50
N PRO A 165 -0.53 -8.73 -14.75
CA PRO A 165 0.46 -9.37 -15.61
C PRO A 165 0.81 -10.78 -15.12
N GLU A 166 0.99 -11.73 -16.06
CA GLU A 166 1.27 -13.15 -15.78
C GLU A 166 2.47 -13.34 -14.84
N GLU A 167 3.56 -12.61 -15.05
CA GLU A 167 4.75 -12.68 -14.18
C GLU A 167 4.46 -12.26 -12.73
N LEU A 168 3.54 -11.30 -12.53
CA LEU A 168 3.12 -10.89 -11.19
C LEU A 168 2.22 -11.96 -10.55
N TYR A 169 1.37 -12.59 -11.34
CA TYR A 169 0.53 -13.69 -10.90
C TYR A 169 1.37 -14.91 -10.47
N GLU A 170 2.37 -15.29 -11.25
CA GLU A 170 3.29 -16.38 -10.90
C GLU A 170 4.05 -16.10 -9.60
N SER A 171 4.49 -14.86 -9.38
CA SER A 171 5.13 -14.47 -8.12
C SER A 171 4.19 -14.64 -6.93
N ILE A 172 2.90 -14.32 -7.09
CA ILE A 172 1.88 -14.50 -6.03
C ILE A 172 1.66 -15.98 -5.74
N VAL A 173 1.59 -16.82 -6.78
CA VAL A 173 1.42 -18.27 -6.61
C VAL A 173 2.60 -18.84 -5.82
N ARG A 174 3.84 -18.47 -6.15
CA ARG A 174 5.05 -18.90 -5.43
C ARG A 174 5.04 -18.44 -3.97
N CYS A 175 4.73 -17.16 -3.72
CA CYS A 175 4.61 -16.65 -2.36
C CYS A 175 3.58 -17.41 -1.51
N ASN A 176 2.43 -17.76 -2.09
CA ASN A 176 1.40 -18.51 -1.37
C ASN A 176 1.80 -19.96 -1.11
N ASN A 177 2.63 -20.57 -1.97
CA ASN A 177 3.16 -21.92 -1.80
C ASN A 177 4.36 -21.97 -0.83
N GLY A 178 4.82 -20.83 -0.32
CA GLY A 178 5.96 -20.76 0.60
C GLY A 178 7.32 -20.98 -0.07
N GLU A 179 7.39 -20.92 -1.40
CA GLU A 179 8.62 -21.15 -2.17
C GLU A 179 9.58 -19.97 -2.19
N ASP A 180 9.11 -18.77 -1.82
CA ASP A 180 9.90 -17.52 -1.87
C ASP A 180 10.49 -17.09 -0.51
N VAL A 181 10.49 -17.95 0.51
CA VAL A 181 11.12 -17.65 1.78
C VAL A 181 12.52 -18.27 1.82
N GLU A 182 13.50 -17.57 1.28
CA GLU A 182 14.90 -17.85 1.54
C GLU A 182 15.23 -17.35 2.96
N ILE A 183 15.36 -18.26 3.92
CA ILE A 183 15.85 -17.93 5.26
C ILE A 183 17.36 -17.76 5.15
N LEU A 184 17.78 -16.51 5.01
CA LEU A 184 19.22 -16.16 5.11
C LEU A 184 19.58 -16.15 6.59
N ASP A 185 20.32 -17.16 7.03
CA ASP A 185 21.04 -17.17 8.30
C ASP A 185 22.27 -16.23 8.14
N ILE A 186 22.07 -14.96 8.57
CA ILE A 186 23.14 -13.94 8.57
C ILE A 186 23.55 -13.72 10.02
#